data_84c862e6be1bdde9b85fafd9ce3c3206
#
_entry.id   84c862e6be1bdde9b85fafd9ce3c3206
#
_cell.length_a   1.000
_cell.length_b   1.000
_cell.length_c   1.000
_cell.angle_alpha   90.00
_cell.angle_beta   90.00
_cell.angle_gamma   90.00
#
_symmetry.space_group_name_H-M   'P 1'
#
loop_
_entity.id
_entity.type
_entity.pdbx_description
1 polymer ?
#
loop_
_entity_poly.entity_id
_entity_poly.type
_entity_poly.pdbx_seq_one_letter_code
_entity_poly.pdbx_strand_id
1 'polypeptide(L)'
;NIAGWILFSVALFTYGLTVEPTASYWDAGEYISTSAKLQIGHPPGAPFHQMMGAIFSLFAANNESIALAVNFLSVISSAFVILFLYWSTTLVLTKIFRKNNFNNSWSIILSASIGALTFTFSDSFWFNAVETEVYALAMLFLSSTFWAGLRWDKDFENERGDKWLLLISFLIGLSFGVHFMAIL
;
A
#
# COMPACT_ATOMS: atom_id res chain seq x y z
N ASN A 1 -13.19 11.48 -6.62
CA ASN A 1 -11.79 11.05 -6.37
C ASN A 1 -10.96 12.01 -5.49
N ILE A 2 -11.38 13.26 -5.32
CA ILE A 2 -10.68 14.24 -4.46
C ILE A 2 -10.59 13.73 -3.02
N ALA A 3 -11.67 13.20 -2.45
CA ALA A 3 -11.68 12.68 -1.08
C ALA A 3 -10.62 11.56 -0.87
N GLY A 4 -10.44 10.66 -1.84
CA GLY A 4 -9.40 9.63 -1.74
C GLY A 4 -7.99 10.22 -1.65
N TRP A 5 -7.69 11.26 -2.44
CA TRP A 5 -6.39 11.93 -2.37
C TRP A 5 -6.21 12.73 -1.08
N ILE A 6 -7.27 13.29 -0.51
CA ILE A 6 -7.23 13.92 0.81
C ILE A 6 -6.87 12.88 1.88
N LEU A 7 -7.51 11.70 1.85
CA LEU A 7 -7.22 10.61 2.79
C LEU A 7 -5.80 10.07 2.64
N PHE A 8 -5.33 9.92 1.39
CA PHE A 8 -3.94 9.61 1.10
C PHE A 8 -2.99 10.63 1.74
N SER A 9 -3.28 11.92 1.57
CA SER A 9 -2.44 12.99 2.12
C SER A 9 -2.45 13.00 3.65
N VAL A 10 -3.60 12.75 4.29
CA VAL A 10 -3.70 12.59 5.75
C VAL A 10 -2.84 11.43 6.22
N ALA A 11 -2.95 10.25 5.58
CA ALA A 11 -2.15 9.08 5.92
C ALA A 11 -0.66 9.33 5.71
N LEU A 12 -0.28 9.87 4.55
CA LEU A 12 1.11 10.20 4.22
C LEU A 12 1.73 11.17 5.23
N PHE A 13 1.00 12.21 5.61
CA PHE A 13 1.46 13.19 6.59
C PHE A 13 1.57 12.59 7.98
N THR A 14 0.57 11.81 8.42
CA THR A 14 0.57 11.14 9.72
C THR A 14 1.75 10.17 9.85
N TYR A 15 1.92 9.27 8.89
CA TYR A 15 3.01 8.28 8.93
C TYR A 15 4.38 8.94 8.71
N GLY A 16 4.45 9.95 7.85
CA GLY A 16 5.70 10.69 7.61
C GLY A 16 6.19 11.47 8.82
N LEU A 17 5.28 12.00 9.67
CA LEU A 17 5.65 12.68 10.92
C LEU A 17 6.05 11.70 12.04
N THR A 18 5.64 10.45 11.93
CA THR A 18 5.87 9.42 12.96
C THR A 18 6.76 8.28 12.47
N VAL A 19 7.37 8.45 11.28
CA VAL A 19 8.29 7.46 10.71
C VAL A 19 9.46 7.21 11.66
N GLU A 20 9.83 5.95 11.82
CA GLU A 20 11.00 5.56 12.63
C GLU A 20 12.29 6.12 12.01
N PRO A 21 13.04 6.95 12.74
CA PRO A 21 14.24 7.57 12.18
C PRO A 21 15.42 6.60 12.05
N THR A 22 15.36 5.46 12.74
CA THR A 22 16.43 4.46 12.84
C THR A 22 15.92 3.06 12.49
N ALA A 23 16.66 2.03 12.83
CA ALA A 23 16.20 0.66 12.76
C ALA A 23 15.32 0.36 13.98
N SER A 24 14.10 -0.10 13.73
CA SER A 24 13.19 -0.59 14.76
C SER A 24 13.51 -2.04 15.15
N TYR A 25 12.55 -2.73 15.76
CA TYR A 25 12.65 -4.14 16.15
C TYR A 25 12.49 -5.10 14.96
N TRP A 26 12.59 -6.39 15.23
CA TRP A 26 12.41 -7.48 14.27
C TRP A 26 13.41 -7.39 13.11
N ASP A 27 12.92 -7.60 11.90
CA ASP A 27 13.76 -7.71 10.70
C ASP A 27 14.07 -6.37 10.03
N ALA A 28 13.55 -5.25 10.57
CA ALA A 28 13.71 -3.91 9.99
C ALA A 28 15.20 -3.55 9.77
N GLY A 29 16.06 -3.84 10.75
CA GLY A 29 17.50 -3.58 10.63
C GLY A 29 18.16 -4.41 9.52
N GLU A 30 17.72 -5.63 9.31
CA GLU A 30 18.17 -6.48 8.21
C GLU A 30 17.70 -5.93 6.87
N TYR A 31 16.41 -5.62 6.72
CA TYR A 31 15.88 -5.05 5.47
C TYR A 31 16.53 -3.72 5.10
N ILE A 32 16.80 -2.83 6.06
CA ILE A 32 17.53 -1.59 5.83
C ILE A 32 18.95 -1.88 5.31
N SER A 33 19.69 -2.76 5.99
CA SER A 33 21.08 -3.06 5.65
C SER A 33 21.22 -3.80 4.32
N THR A 34 20.37 -4.80 4.08
CA THR A 34 20.37 -5.58 2.83
C THR A 34 19.89 -4.76 1.64
N SER A 35 18.93 -3.85 1.84
CA SER A 35 18.49 -2.88 0.82
C SER A 35 19.64 -1.93 0.45
N ALA A 36 20.24 -1.27 1.44
CA ALA A 36 21.28 -0.27 1.19
C ALA A 36 22.54 -0.85 0.50
N LYS A 37 22.80 -2.15 0.69
CA LYS A 37 23.98 -2.84 0.13
C LYS A 37 23.63 -3.80 -0.99
N LEU A 38 22.35 -3.92 -1.39
CA LEU A 38 21.85 -4.91 -2.36
C LEU A 38 22.29 -6.34 -2.00
N GLN A 39 22.13 -6.73 -0.75
CA GLN A 39 22.46 -8.05 -0.24
C GLN A 39 21.23 -8.95 -0.15
N ILE A 40 21.45 -10.24 0.02
CA ILE A 40 20.38 -11.24 0.21
C ILE A 40 20.03 -11.27 1.70
N GLY A 41 18.74 -11.15 2.02
CA GLY A 41 18.22 -11.34 3.38
C GLY A 41 17.95 -12.79 3.71
N HIS A 42 17.42 -13.05 4.92
CA HIS A 42 17.05 -14.39 5.36
C HIS A 42 15.98 -15.04 4.48
N PRO A 43 15.91 -16.37 4.38
CA PRO A 43 14.88 -17.07 3.62
C PRO A 43 13.45 -16.79 4.18
N PRO A 44 12.42 -16.63 3.29
CA PRO A 44 12.45 -16.89 1.86
C PRO A 44 13.02 -15.74 1.02
N GLY A 45 13.39 -14.61 1.62
CA GLY A 45 13.87 -13.40 0.96
C GLY A 45 12.73 -12.50 0.45
N ALA A 46 13.08 -11.23 0.23
CA ALA A 46 12.16 -10.21 -0.30
C ALA A 46 12.87 -9.37 -1.38
N PRO A 47 13.26 -9.97 -2.53
CA PRO A 47 14.14 -9.31 -3.50
C PRO A 47 13.54 -8.02 -4.06
N PHE A 48 12.25 -7.97 -4.33
CA PHE A 48 11.61 -6.76 -4.84
C PHE A 48 11.55 -5.67 -3.77
N HIS A 49 11.25 -6.03 -2.52
CA HIS A 49 11.28 -5.09 -1.39
C HIS A 49 12.68 -4.50 -1.21
N GLN A 50 13.73 -5.33 -1.24
CA GLN A 50 15.11 -4.89 -1.11
C GLN A 50 15.56 -3.99 -2.26
N MET A 51 15.15 -4.27 -3.50
CA MET A 51 15.40 -3.38 -4.64
C MET A 51 14.71 -2.02 -4.48
N MET A 52 13.47 -1.99 -4.02
CA MET A 52 12.76 -0.75 -3.75
C MET A 52 13.41 0.01 -2.60
N GLY A 53 13.77 -0.67 -1.51
CA GLY A 53 14.51 -0.06 -0.40
C GLY A 53 15.88 0.48 -0.82
N ALA A 54 16.58 -0.18 -1.75
CA ALA A 54 17.82 0.34 -2.33
C ALA A 54 17.59 1.65 -3.08
N ILE A 55 16.50 1.78 -3.86
CA ILE A 55 16.14 3.03 -4.52
C ILE A 55 15.89 4.13 -3.48
N PHE A 56 15.15 3.83 -2.42
CA PHE A 56 14.88 4.78 -1.34
C PHE A 56 16.16 5.20 -0.60
N SER A 57 17.11 4.29 -0.40
CA SER A 57 18.40 4.60 0.24
C SER A 57 19.21 5.66 -0.52
N LEU A 58 19.00 5.81 -1.83
CA LEU A 58 19.67 6.85 -2.64
C LEU A 58 19.22 8.28 -2.28
N PHE A 59 18.09 8.44 -1.61
CA PHE A 59 17.60 9.73 -1.13
C PHE A 59 18.16 10.11 0.25
N ALA A 60 18.95 9.24 0.88
CA ALA A 60 19.62 9.56 2.14
C ALA A 60 20.68 10.65 1.95
N ALA A 61 20.66 11.67 2.80
CA ALA A 61 21.63 12.75 2.75
C ALA A 61 23.03 12.32 3.25
N ASN A 62 23.06 11.33 4.14
CA ASN A 62 24.26 10.75 4.73
C ASN A 62 23.97 9.32 5.21
N ASN A 63 25.00 8.63 5.71
CA ASN A 63 24.86 7.24 6.18
C ASN A 63 23.88 7.10 7.35
N GLU A 64 23.75 8.09 8.20
CA GLU A 64 22.86 8.07 9.36
C GLU A 64 21.39 8.16 8.97
N SER A 65 21.07 8.79 7.82
CA SER A 65 19.70 8.94 7.31
C SER A 65 19.26 7.80 6.38
N ILE A 66 20.08 6.77 6.15
CA ILE A 66 19.70 5.63 5.29
C ILE A 66 18.48 4.91 5.86
N ALA A 67 18.44 4.64 7.16
CA ALA A 67 17.32 3.98 7.80
C ALA A 67 16.02 4.75 7.59
N LEU A 68 16.04 6.04 7.87
CA LEU A 68 14.90 6.94 7.64
C LEU A 68 14.43 6.90 6.18
N ALA A 69 15.36 7.00 5.23
CA ALA A 69 15.03 6.98 3.81
C ALA A 69 14.36 5.66 3.39
N VAL A 70 14.86 4.52 3.87
CA VAL A 70 14.28 3.20 3.57
C VAL A 70 12.92 3.02 4.25
N ASN A 71 12.74 3.51 5.49
CA ASN A 71 11.45 3.48 6.20
C ASN A 71 10.36 4.26 5.45
N PHE A 72 10.70 5.30 4.70
CA PHE A 72 9.75 6.02 3.85
C PHE A 72 9.13 5.15 2.74
N LEU A 73 9.73 4.03 2.36
CA LEU A 73 9.08 3.05 1.48
C LEU A 73 7.77 2.54 2.10
N SER A 74 7.77 2.20 3.38
CA SER A 74 6.58 1.75 4.12
C SER A 74 5.55 2.87 4.27
N VAL A 75 6.00 4.09 4.57
CA VAL A 75 5.14 5.28 4.67
C VAL A 75 4.35 5.51 3.37
N ILE A 76 5.03 5.55 2.25
CA ILE A 76 4.41 5.81 0.94
C ILE A 76 3.51 4.65 0.54
N SER A 77 3.98 3.40 0.71
CA SER A 77 3.20 2.20 0.42
C SER A 77 1.89 2.19 1.21
N SER A 78 1.96 2.45 2.50
CA SER A 78 0.79 2.48 3.38
C SER A 78 -0.18 3.61 3.06
N ALA A 79 0.29 4.78 2.68
CA ALA A 79 -0.57 5.88 2.23
C ALA A 79 -1.34 5.48 0.96
N PHE A 80 -0.71 4.79 0.01
CA PHE A 80 -1.40 4.24 -1.16
C PHE A 80 -2.39 3.13 -0.80
N VAL A 81 -2.13 2.30 0.22
CA VAL A 81 -3.12 1.33 0.73
C VAL A 81 -4.41 2.03 1.13
N ILE A 82 -4.33 3.14 1.86
CA ILE A 82 -5.50 3.92 2.27
C ILE A 82 -6.27 4.46 1.04
N LEU A 83 -5.57 4.93 0.02
CA LEU A 83 -6.18 5.37 -1.23
C LEU A 83 -6.94 4.23 -1.92
N PHE A 84 -6.32 3.07 -2.10
CA PHE A 84 -6.94 1.92 -2.75
C PHE A 84 -8.08 1.34 -1.90
N LEU A 85 -7.97 1.32 -0.58
CA LEU A 85 -9.04 0.94 0.33
C LEU A 85 -10.26 1.85 0.14
N TYR A 86 -10.07 3.16 0.15
CA TYR A 86 -11.14 4.12 -0.10
C TYR A 86 -11.80 3.91 -1.47
N TRP A 87 -11.00 3.77 -2.54
CA TRP A 87 -11.53 3.56 -3.88
C TRP A 87 -12.29 2.23 -4.01
N SER A 88 -11.78 1.17 -3.41
CA SER A 88 -12.43 -0.14 -3.39
C SER A 88 -13.76 -0.07 -2.65
N THR A 89 -13.76 0.54 -1.47
CA THR A 89 -14.98 0.72 -0.67
C THR A 89 -16.04 1.55 -1.41
N THR A 90 -15.65 2.63 -2.09
CA THR A 90 -16.58 3.44 -2.89
C THR A 90 -17.17 2.65 -4.05
N LEU A 91 -16.39 1.79 -4.73
CA LEU A 91 -16.88 0.94 -5.82
C LEU A 91 -17.90 -0.07 -5.29
N VAL A 92 -17.59 -0.76 -4.20
CA VAL A 92 -18.48 -1.75 -3.57
C VAL A 92 -19.79 -1.10 -3.09
N LEU A 93 -19.70 0.00 -2.34
CA LEU A 93 -20.88 0.72 -1.85
C LEU A 93 -21.75 1.25 -3.01
N THR A 94 -21.12 1.75 -4.07
CA THR A 94 -21.86 2.20 -5.26
C THR A 94 -22.64 1.06 -5.89
N LYS A 95 -22.04 -0.15 -5.99
CA LYS A 95 -22.72 -1.33 -6.54
C LYS A 95 -23.90 -1.76 -5.68
N ILE A 96 -23.74 -1.78 -4.34
CA ILE A 96 -24.78 -2.14 -3.37
C ILE A 96 -25.93 -1.14 -3.39
N PHE A 97 -25.64 0.16 -3.32
CA PHE A 97 -26.67 1.21 -3.24
C PHE A 97 -27.45 1.34 -4.55
N ARG A 98 -26.77 1.20 -5.69
CA ARG A 98 -27.44 1.18 -7.00
C ARG A 98 -28.44 0.02 -7.12
N LYS A 99 -28.09 -1.17 -6.62
CA LYS A 99 -28.97 -2.34 -6.62
C LYS A 99 -30.25 -2.10 -5.79
N ASN A 100 -30.15 -1.33 -4.71
CA ASN A 100 -31.25 -1.03 -3.80
C ASN A 100 -31.98 0.29 -4.13
N ASN A 101 -31.78 0.88 -5.31
CA ASN A 101 -32.35 2.17 -5.74
C ASN A 101 -32.03 3.34 -4.78
N PHE A 102 -30.97 3.21 -3.97
CA PHE A 102 -30.52 4.25 -3.07
C PHE A 102 -29.39 5.04 -3.74
N ASN A 103 -29.67 6.29 -4.11
CA ASN A 103 -28.70 7.11 -4.84
C ASN A 103 -28.28 8.34 -4.01
N ASN A 104 -27.51 8.09 -2.94
CA ASN A 104 -26.94 9.17 -2.12
C ASN A 104 -25.41 9.12 -2.16
N SER A 105 -24.81 9.95 -3.00
CA SER A 105 -23.36 10.02 -3.18
C SER A 105 -22.62 10.43 -1.89
N TRP A 106 -23.23 11.27 -1.06
CA TRP A 106 -22.63 11.70 0.21
C TRP A 106 -22.50 10.54 1.20
N SER A 107 -23.53 9.68 1.30
CA SER A 107 -23.46 8.49 2.16
C SER A 107 -22.33 7.57 1.75
N ILE A 108 -22.09 7.36 0.46
CA ILE A 108 -20.99 6.55 -0.04
C ILE A 108 -19.64 7.18 0.34
N ILE A 109 -19.47 8.47 0.06
CA ILE A 109 -18.21 9.19 0.33
C ILE A 109 -17.90 9.16 1.82
N LEU A 110 -18.87 9.50 2.68
CA LEU A 110 -18.67 9.56 4.13
C LEU A 110 -18.38 8.19 4.72
N SER A 111 -19.16 7.15 4.37
CA SER A 111 -18.93 5.80 4.89
C SER A 111 -17.57 5.25 4.48
N ALA A 112 -17.17 5.43 3.21
CA ALA A 112 -15.87 5.02 2.74
C ALA A 112 -14.72 5.80 3.42
N SER A 113 -14.92 7.10 3.69
CA SER A 113 -13.94 7.93 4.39
C SER A 113 -13.78 7.52 5.85
N ILE A 114 -14.88 7.22 6.56
CA ILE A 114 -14.84 6.74 7.94
C ILE A 114 -14.07 5.42 7.99
N GLY A 115 -14.40 4.46 7.12
CA GLY A 115 -13.70 3.18 7.06
C GLY A 115 -12.18 3.33 6.80
N ALA A 116 -11.82 4.16 5.82
CA ALA A 116 -10.42 4.43 5.51
C ALA A 116 -9.67 5.13 6.65
N LEU A 117 -10.27 6.12 7.32
CA LEU A 117 -9.68 6.79 8.48
C LEU A 117 -9.54 5.85 9.67
N THR A 118 -10.54 5.04 9.95
CA THR A 118 -10.46 4.03 11.02
C THR A 118 -9.29 3.09 10.79
N PHE A 119 -9.08 2.65 9.54
CA PHE A 119 -7.95 1.80 9.20
C PHE A 119 -6.61 2.56 9.27
N THR A 120 -6.57 3.82 8.82
CA THR A 120 -5.38 4.69 8.92
C THR A 120 -4.84 4.79 10.34
N PHE A 121 -5.74 4.93 11.32
CA PHE A 121 -5.39 5.10 12.73
C PHE A 121 -5.47 3.80 13.55
N SER A 122 -5.59 2.64 12.90
CA SER A 122 -5.49 1.36 13.60
C SER A 122 -4.04 1.08 14.01
N ASP A 123 -3.84 0.65 15.24
CA ASP A 123 -2.54 0.45 15.86
C ASP A 123 -1.62 -0.46 15.02
N SER A 124 -2.09 -1.64 14.68
CA SER A 124 -1.30 -2.62 13.91
C SER A 124 -0.91 -2.13 12.52
N PHE A 125 -1.80 -1.38 11.84
CA PHE A 125 -1.47 -0.86 10.51
C PHE A 125 -0.50 0.31 10.59
N TRP A 126 -0.69 1.21 11.57
CA TRP A 126 0.22 2.35 11.79
C TRP A 126 1.63 1.86 12.12
N PHE A 127 1.76 0.88 13.01
CA PHE A 127 3.06 0.30 13.36
C PHE A 127 3.82 -0.15 12.10
N ASN A 128 3.19 -0.93 11.22
CA ASN A 128 3.81 -1.39 9.98
C ASN A 128 4.00 -0.28 8.92
N ALA A 129 3.30 0.84 9.05
CA ALA A 129 3.41 1.95 8.11
C ALA A 129 4.65 2.83 8.35
N VAL A 130 5.22 2.81 9.56
CA VAL A 130 6.29 3.73 9.96
C VAL A 130 7.68 3.08 10.03
N GLU A 131 7.78 1.80 9.77
CA GLU A 131 9.04 1.05 9.80
C GLU A 131 9.23 0.18 8.55
N THR A 132 10.47 -0.20 8.29
CA THR A 132 10.81 -1.01 7.10
C THR A 132 10.53 -2.48 7.39
N GLU A 133 9.33 -2.89 6.98
CA GLU A 133 8.90 -4.28 6.93
C GLU A 133 8.23 -4.59 5.59
N VAL A 134 8.22 -5.84 5.19
CA VAL A 134 7.63 -6.28 3.91
C VAL A 134 6.12 -6.05 3.84
N TYR A 135 5.46 -5.95 5.01
CA TYR A 135 4.01 -5.93 5.11
C TYR A 135 3.36 -4.71 4.49
N ALA A 136 3.95 -3.52 4.63
CA ALA A 136 3.43 -2.28 4.03
C ALA A 136 3.38 -2.38 2.50
N LEU A 137 4.46 -2.87 1.88
CA LEU A 137 4.52 -3.05 0.43
C LEU A 137 3.64 -4.23 -0.03
N ALA A 138 3.57 -5.32 0.73
CA ALA A 138 2.66 -6.44 0.46
C ALA A 138 1.19 -6.00 0.47
N MET A 139 0.79 -5.20 1.46
CA MET A 139 -0.57 -4.63 1.55
C MET A 139 -0.87 -3.69 0.39
N LEU A 140 0.13 -2.96 -0.13
CA LEU A 140 -0.04 -2.16 -1.34
C LEU A 140 -0.38 -3.03 -2.54
N PHE A 141 0.34 -4.14 -2.75
CA PHE A 141 0.03 -5.08 -3.84
C PHE A 141 -1.34 -5.70 -3.66
N LEU A 142 -1.69 -6.16 -2.46
CA LEU A 142 -3.00 -6.73 -2.15
C LEU A 142 -4.13 -5.74 -2.44
N SER A 143 -4.05 -4.52 -1.89
CA SER A 143 -5.10 -3.51 -2.04
C SER A 143 -5.25 -3.01 -3.48
N SER A 144 -4.14 -2.83 -4.20
CA SER A 144 -4.15 -2.41 -5.60
C SER A 144 -4.68 -3.51 -6.53
N THR A 145 -4.33 -4.77 -6.28
CA THR A 145 -4.85 -5.93 -7.02
C THR A 145 -6.36 -6.11 -6.78
N PHE A 146 -6.81 -5.98 -5.53
CA PHE A 146 -8.23 -6.03 -5.20
C PHE A 146 -9.01 -4.90 -5.89
N TRP A 147 -8.49 -3.66 -5.84
CA TRP A 147 -9.09 -2.53 -6.55
C TRP A 147 -9.13 -2.77 -8.07
N ALA A 148 -8.05 -3.29 -8.66
CA ALA A 148 -8.01 -3.62 -10.09
C ALA A 148 -9.04 -4.70 -10.45
N GLY A 149 -9.26 -5.69 -9.58
CA GLY A 149 -10.32 -6.69 -9.73
C GLY A 149 -11.73 -6.09 -9.74
N LEU A 150 -12.01 -5.14 -8.84
CA LEU A 150 -13.27 -4.40 -8.85
C LEU A 150 -13.44 -3.53 -10.10
N ARG A 151 -12.36 -2.98 -10.64
CA ARG A 151 -12.37 -2.25 -11.91
C ARG A 151 -12.60 -3.19 -13.08
N TRP A 152 -11.99 -4.35 -13.09
CA TRP A 152 -12.24 -5.37 -14.08
C TRP A 152 -13.71 -5.81 -14.10
N ASP A 153 -14.29 -6.13 -12.94
CA ASP A 153 -15.72 -6.49 -12.82
C ASP A 153 -16.64 -5.39 -13.38
N LYS A 154 -16.29 -4.12 -13.16
CA LYS A 154 -17.06 -2.99 -13.70
C LYS A 154 -16.93 -2.83 -15.21
N ASP A 155 -15.74 -3.08 -15.76
CA ASP A 155 -15.39 -2.82 -17.16
C ASP A 155 -15.39 -4.13 -17.99
N PHE A 156 -15.91 -5.25 -17.45
CA PHE A 156 -15.83 -6.60 -18.03
C PHE A 156 -16.40 -6.70 -19.44
N GLU A 157 -17.51 -6.03 -19.73
CA GLU A 157 -18.16 -6.02 -21.05
C GLU A 157 -17.51 -5.06 -22.05
N ASN A 158 -16.52 -4.29 -21.62
CA ASN A 158 -15.83 -3.31 -22.45
C ASN A 158 -14.49 -3.86 -22.97
N GLU A 159 -13.99 -3.36 -24.10
CA GLU A 159 -12.64 -3.66 -24.64
C GLU A 159 -11.48 -3.36 -23.65
N ARG A 160 -11.76 -2.70 -22.55
CA ARG A 160 -10.78 -2.37 -21.50
C ARG A 160 -10.66 -3.46 -20.42
N GLY A 161 -11.55 -4.46 -20.42
CA GLY A 161 -11.51 -5.55 -19.44
C GLY A 161 -10.17 -6.28 -19.40
N ASP A 162 -9.63 -6.63 -20.55
CA ASP A 162 -8.37 -7.39 -20.66
C ASP A 162 -7.16 -6.63 -20.07
N LYS A 163 -7.17 -5.29 -20.15
CA LYS A 163 -6.07 -4.48 -19.58
C LYS A 163 -5.99 -4.59 -18.07
N TRP A 164 -7.14 -4.75 -17.40
CA TRP A 164 -7.17 -4.96 -15.95
C TRP A 164 -6.60 -6.34 -15.58
N LEU A 165 -6.88 -7.38 -16.36
CA LEU A 165 -6.30 -8.72 -16.12
C LEU A 165 -4.78 -8.71 -16.29
N LEU A 166 -4.26 -8.00 -17.29
CA LEU A 166 -2.82 -7.82 -17.47
C LEU A 166 -2.19 -7.10 -16.26
N LEU A 167 -2.83 -6.03 -15.76
CA LEU A 167 -2.36 -5.32 -14.57
C LEU A 167 -2.38 -6.22 -13.34
N ILE A 168 -3.47 -6.96 -13.11
CA ILE A 168 -3.60 -7.91 -11.99
C ILE A 168 -2.49 -8.95 -12.05
N SER A 169 -2.28 -9.58 -13.21
CA SER A 169 -1.22 -10.59 -13.39
C SER A 169 0.16 -10.02 -13.13
N PHE A 170 0.43 -8.79 -13.56
CA PHE A 170 1.69 -8.10 -13.33
C PHE A 170 1.90 -7.79 -11.83
N LEU A 171 0.88 -7.25 -11.14
CA LEU A 171 0.94 -6.96 -9.70
C LEU A 171 1.16 -8.24 -8.88
N ILE A 172 0.44 -9.32 -9.20
CA ILE A 172 0.64 -10.62 -8.56
C ILE A 172 2.07 -11.12 -8.80
N GLY A 173 2.58 -11.04 -10.03
CA GLY A 173 3.96 -11.44 -10.33
C GLY A 173 5.00 -10.69 -9.51
N LEU A 174 4.86 -9.36 -9.36
CA LEU A 174 5.77 -8.56 -8.54
C LEU A 174 5.64 -8.87 -7.03
N SER A 175 4.42 -9.17 -6.56
CA SER A 175 4.17 -9.42 -5.14
C SER A 175 4.91 -10.66 -4.60
N PHE A 176 5.21 -11.65 -5.46
CA PHE A 176 6.08 -12.79 -5.09
C PHE A 176 7.48 -12.37 -4.63
N GLY A 177 7.98 -11.26 -5.17
CA GLY A 177 9.27 -10.69 -4.75
C GLY A 177 9.22 -9.86 -3.47
N VAL A 178 8.03 -9.72 -2.84
CA VAL A 178 7.84 -9.00 -1.58
C VAL A 178 7.54 -9.97 -0.45
N HIS A 179 6.39 -10.64 -0.48
CA HIS A 179 5.98 -11.60 0.54
C HIS A 179 4.83 -12.47 0.05
N PHE A 180 4.81 -13.76 0.46
CA PHE A 180 3.74 -14.68 0.06
C PHE A 180 2.34 -14.25 0.49
N MET A 181 2.19 -13.51 1.59
CA MET A 181 0.89 -12.98 2.03
C MET A 181 0.26 -11.98 1.05
N ALA A 182 1.00 -11.42 0.12
CA ALA A 182 0.44 -10.53 -0.89
C ALA A 182 -0.39 -11.25 -1.97
N ILE A 183 -0.43 -12.59 -1.92
CA ILE A 183 -1.08 -13.46 -2.92
C ILE A 183 -2.36 -14.09 -2.35
N LEU A 184 -2.48 -14.17 -1.03
CA LEU A 184 -3.65 -14.74 -0.34
C LEU A 184 -4.80 -13.74 -0.26
#